data_0d99327b0e8324dfa95e917e227deaf9
#
_entry.id   0d99327b0e8324dfa95e917e227deaf9
#
_cell.length_a   1.000
_cell.length_b   1.000
_cell.length_c   1.000
_cell.angle_alpha   90.00
_cell.angle_beta   90.00
_cell.angle_gamma   90.00
#
_symmetry.space_group_name_H-M   'P 1'
#
loop_
_entity.id
_entity.type
_entity.pdbx_description
1 polymer ?
#
loop_
_entity_poly.entity_id
_entity_poly.type
_entity_poly.pdbx_seq_one_letter_code
_entity_poly.pdbx_strand_id
1 'polypeptide(L)'
;MSSFELIDYCPEHREDYLRLLRQAWGEGAMSGEEFDWWFDGNPAGSLRSVAVMDERVVGVAAHSLYRAVLGGEEQVVSFSVHATTDIAARGRGIFVELERKHEREAQERGVASVLVFANALTAPLFLGPLGWTSIGKLRVWARPVSPKVSGEAAAAVDVEGDAARDWPNHIVRDTGYLRWRYLDSPRGYEAVEEGGGYAVVWPAKRHKTRKISIVADLAGPSGLLRAAARRARSRWLFALPAPGQRKAFLAAGFLPTPQTLDLMGKELAGKLDADPGAWRVTLGDTDFF
;
A
#
# COMPACT_ATOMS: atom_id res chain seq x y z
N MET A 1 28.70 -17.60 -14.51
CA MET A 1 27.40 -16.90 -14.29
C MET A 1 27.75 -15.49 -13.99
N SER A 2 27.24 -14.49 -14.75
CA SER A 2 27.47 -13.08 -14.42
C SER A 2 26.93 -12.80 -13.03
N SER A 3 27.77 -12.27 -12.15
CA SER A 3 27.37 -11.80 -10.83
C SER A 3 26.60 -10.49 -11.00
N PHE A 4 25.63 -10.23 -10.13
CA PHE A 4 24.98 -8.92 -10.04
C PHE A 4 25.50 -8.17 -8.81
N GLU A 5 25.47 -6.87 -8.87
CA GLU A 5 25.77 -5.97 -7.76
C GLU A 5 24.48 -5.29 -7.27
N LEU A 6 24.34 -5.11 -5.96
CA LEU A 6 23.25 -4.35 -5.34
C LEU A 6 23.78 -2.98 -4.91
N ILE A 7 23.19 -1.95 -5.46
CA ILE A 7 23.55 -0.57 -5.13
C ILE A 7 22.32 0.23 -4.72
N ASP A 8 22.53 1.33 -4.00
CA ASP A 8 21.45 2.25 -3.68
C ASP A 8 20.95 2.93 -4.95
N TYR A 9 19.64 3.18 -4.96
CA TYR A 9 19.06 4.00 -6.01
C TYR A 9 19.64 5.42 -5.98
N CYS A 10 19.97 5.93 -7.15
CA CYS A 10 20.24 7.34 -7.39
C CYS A 10 19.42 7.84 -8.59
N PRO A 11 19.27 9.17 -8.79
CA PRO A 11 18.40 9.73 -9.84
C PRO A 11 18.71 9.21 -11.25
N GLU A 12 19.95 8.84 -11.54
CA GLU A 12 20.39 8.29 -12.81
C GLU A 12 19.70 6.94 -13.13
N HIS A 13 19.29 6.19 -12.10
CA HIS A 13 18.61 4.91 -12.26
C HIS A 13 17.10 5.06 -12.53
N ARG A 14 16.54 6.29 -12.47
CA ARG A 14 15.08 6.52 -12.50
C ARG A 14 14.42 5.93 -13.75
N GLU A 15 15.00 6.17 -14.92
CA GLU A 15 14.42 5.69 -16.18
C GLU A 15 14.46 4.15 -16.28
N ASP A 16 15.54 3.53 -15.83
CA ASP A 16 15.64 2.07 -15.76
C ASP A 16 14.66 1.48 -14.76
N TYR A 17 14.47 2.13 -13.60
CA TYR A 17 13.49 1.75 -12.61
C TYR A 17 12.08 1.74 -13.22
N LEU A 18 11.67 2.85 -13.82
CA LEU A 18 10.38 2.99 -14.48
C LEU A 18 10.21 2.02 -15.68
N ARG A 19 11.29 1.74 -16.42
CA ARG A 19 11.29 0.73 -17.49
C ARG A 19 10.96 -0.65 -16.96
N LEU A 20 11.57 -1.08 -15.85
CA LEU A 20 11.30 -2.38 -15.23
C LEU A 20 9.90 -2.45 -14.66
N LEU A 21 9.38 -1.37 -14.05
CA LEU A 21 8.00 -1.31 -13.61
C LEU A 21 7.02 -1.46 -14.79
N ARG A 22 7.26 -0.76 -15.92
CA ARG A 22 6.44 -0.91 -17.13
C ARG A 22 6.52 -2.33 -17.72
N GLN A 23 7.68 -2.96 -17.68
CA GLN A 23 7.84 -4.35 -18.12
C GLN A 23 7.00 -5.32 -17.26
N ALA A 24 6.90 -5.06 -15.94
CA ALA A 24 6.18 -5.93 -15.01
C ALA A 24 4.67 -5.72 -15.03
N TRP A 25 4.20 -4.47 -15.13
CA TRP A 25 2.78 -4.11 -14.95
C TRP A 25 2.12 -3.45 -16.16
N GLY A 26 2.87 -3.22 -17.26
CA GLY A 26 2.34 -2.62 -18.49
C GLY A 26 1.72 -1.25 -18.24
N GLU A 27 0.50 -1.02 -18.73
CA GLU A 27 -0.24 0.23 -18.54
C GLU A 27 -0.68 0.48 -17.08
N GLY A 28 -0.56 -0.50 -16.21
CA GLY A 28 -0.83 -0.38 -14.77
C GLY A 28 0.40 0.02 -13.96
N ALA A 29 1.55 0.18 -14.61
CA ALA A 29 2.76 0.65 -13.93
C ALA A 29 2.61 2.10 -13.49
N MET A 30 3.28 2.44 -12.40
CA MET A 30 3.32 3.80 -11.90
C MET A 30 3.99 4.74 -12.92
N SER A 31 3.44 5.94 -13.06
CA SER A 31 4.03 7.00 -13.88
C SER A 31 5.25 7.63 -13.21
N GLY A 32 6.00 8.46 -13.94
CA GLY A 32 7.10 9.22 -13.34
C GLY A 32 6.64 10.18 -12.26
N GLU A 33 5.49 10.84 -12.44
CA GLU A 33 4.89 11.71 -11.44
C GLU A 33 4.44 10.95 -10.19
N GLU A 34 3.84 9.75 -10.37
CA GLU A 34 3.50 8.87 -9.25
C GLU A 34 4.74 8.36 -8.52
N PHE A 35 5.84 8.10 -9.24
CA PHE A 35 7.10 7.68 -8.65
C PHE A 35 7.68 8.77 -7.74
N ASP A 36 7.75 10.01 -8.24
CA ASP A 36 8.28 11.14 -7.49
C ASP A 36 7.40 11.43 -6.25
N TRP A 37 6.07 11.46 -6.42
CA TRP A 37 5.13 11.61 -5.31
C TRP A 37 5.26 10.50 -4.27
N TRP A 38 5.29 9.22 -4.70
CA TRP A 38 5.28 8.08 -3.78
C TRP A 38 6.56 7.98 -2.97
N PHE A 39 7.70 8.19 -3.60
CA PHE A 39 9.00 7.95 -2.96
C PHE A 39 9.65 9.23 -2.45
N ASP A 40 9.72 10.28 -3.26
CA ASP A 40 10.40 11.51 -2.90
C ASP A 40 9.50 12.44 -2.07
N GLY A 41 8.19 12.38 -2.30
CA GLY A 41 7.18 13.09 -1.50
C GLY A 41 6.82 12.43 -0.17
N ASN A 42 7.25 11.19 0.09
CA ASN A 42 6.90 10.47 1.33
C ASN A 42 7.56 11.12 2.56
N PRO A 43 6.78 11.66 3.52
CA PRO A 43 7.35 12.36 4.68
C PRO A 43 8.16 11.46 5.63
N ALA A 44 7.89 10.14 5.64
CA ALA A 44 8.65 9.17 6.41
C ALA A 44 9.85 8.60 5.63
N GLY A 45 9.94 8.88 4.33
CA GLY A 45 11.00 8.44 3.45
C GLY A 45 10.80 7.07 2.82
N SER A 46 11.80 6.63 2.07
CA SER A 46 11.84 5.34 1.39
C SER A 46 13.26 4.77 1.35
N LEU A 47 13.37 3.44 1.23
CA LEU A 47 14.58 2.73 0.84
C LEU A 47 14.38 2.30 -0.61
N ARG A 48 15.36 2.56 -1.47
CA ARG A 48 15.30 2.16 -2.88
C ARG A 48 16.63 1.60 -3.31
N SER A 49 16.64 0.46 -3.95
CA SER A 49 17.85 -0.18 -4.45
C SER A 49 17.64 -0.77 -5.84
N VAL A 50 18.74 -0.89 -6.56
CA VAL A 50 18.79 -1.52 -7.87
C VAL A 50 19.82 -2.64 -7.88
N ALA A 51 19.56 -3.66 -8.69
CA ALA A 51 20.52 -4.70 -9.03
C ALA A 51 21.07 -4.42 -10.43
N VAL A 52 22.39 -4.35 -10.53
CA VAL A 52 23.11 -4.10 -11.78
C VAL A 52 23.86 -5.36 -12.21
N MET A 53 23.76 -5.71 -13.48
CA MET A 53 24.46 -6.81 -14.12
C MET A 53 24.90 -6.38 -15.53
N ASP A 54 26.16 -6.54 -15.87
CA ASP A 54 26.72 -6.14 -17.17
C ASP A 54 26.35 -4.68 -17.52
N GLU A 55 26.58 -3.75 -16.56
CA GLU A 55 26.29 -2.29 -16.63
C GLU A 55 24.81 -1.93 -16.85
N ARG A 56 23.88 -2.85 -16.64
CA ARG A 56 22.45 -2.63 -16.83
C ARG A 56 21.67 -2.89 -15.53
N VAL A 57 20.70 -2.05 -15.25
CA VAL A 57 19.75 -2.31 -14.17
C VAL A 57 18.82 -3.46 -14.57
N VAL A 58 18.89 -4.56 -13.81
CA VAL A 58 18.13 -5.80 -14.04
C VAL A 58 17.15 -6.14 -12.92
N GLY A 59 17.20 -5.41 -11.82
CA GLY A 59 16.26 -5.58 -10.71
C GLY A 59 16.09 -4.29 -9.93
N VAL A 60 14.92 -4.08 -9.39
CA VAL A 60 14.57 -2.92 -8.57
C VAL A 60 13.69 -3.36 -7.41
N ALA A 61 13.84 -2.71 -6.27
CA ALA A 61 12.94 -2.86 -5.13
C ALA A 61 12.89 -1.57 -4.32
N ALA A 62 11.79 -1.36 -3.62
CA ALA A 62 11.64 -0.27 -2.67
C ALA A 62 10.92 -0.71 -1.42
N HIS A 63 11.24 -0.05 -0.31
CA HIS A 63 10.48 -0.05 0.92
C HIS A 63 10.01 1.37 1.21
N SER A 64 8.71 1.57 1.32
CA SER A 64 8.13 2.83 1.79
C SER A 64 8.04 2.81 3.31
N LEU A 65 8.55 3.85 3.96
CA LEU A 65 8.50 3.98 5.41
C LEU A 65 7.20 4.66 5.85
N TYR A 66 6.70 4.28 7.02
CA TYR A 66 5.50 4.85 7.61
C TYR A 66 5.65 4.96 9.13
N ARG A 67 5.09 6.02 9.70
CA ARG A 67 4.80 6.06 11.13
C ARG A 67 3.62 5.14 11.39
N ALA A 68 3.75 4.26 12.36
CA ALA A 68 2.74 3.28 12.73
C ALA A 68 2.64 3.15 14.24
N VAL A 69 1.49 2.75 14.73
CA VAL A 69 1.33 2.29 16.11
C VAL A 69 1.38 0.76 16.08
N LEU A 70 2.24 0.18 16.90
CA LEU A 70 2.37 -1.27 17.08
C LEU A 70 2.23 -1.58 18.57
N GLY A 71 1.18 -2.30 18.95
CA GLY A 71 0.90 -2.61 20.34
C GLY A 71 0.68 -1.38 21.24
N GLY A 72 0.23 -0.26 20.66
CA GLY A 72 0.01 1.00 21.37
C GLY A 72 1.21 1.97 21.40
N GLU A 73 2.36 1.60 20.83
CA GLU A 73 3.56 2.42 20.76
C GLU A 73 3.79 2.91 19.30
N GLU A 74 4.06 4.22 19.15
CA GLU A 74 4.40 4.78 17.85
C GLU A 74 5.83 4.39 17.44
N GLN A 75 5.97 3.81 16.26
CA GLN A 75 7.22 3.31 15.70
C GLN A 75 7.24 3.56 14.19
N VAL A 76 8.38 3.30 13.56
CA VAL A 76 8.50 3.29 12.10
C VAL A 76 8.40 1.85 11.60
N VAL A 77 7.56 1.64 10.60
CA VAL A 77 7.49 0.38 9.84
C VAL A 77 7.83 0.64 8.39
N SER A 78 8.20 -0.41 7.66
CA SER A 78 8.37 -0.31 6.21
C SER A 78 7.46 -1.29 5.48
N PHE A 79 6.99 -0.91 4.29
CA PHE A 79 6.30 -1.81 3.37
C PHE A 79 7.16 -2.06 2.13
N SER A 80 7.43 -3.34 1.83
CA SER A 80 8.01 -3.75 0.55
C SER A 80 7.01 -3.48 -0.57
N VAL A 81 7.39 -2.66 -1.52
CA VAL A 81 6.56 -2.19 -2.64
C VAL A 81 7.36 -2.16 -3.94
N HIS A 82 6.67 -2.27 -5.07
CA HIS A 82 7.22 -2.02 -6.40
C HIS A 82 8.54 -2.76 -6.71
N ALA A 83 8.68 -4.02 -6.24
CA ALA A 83 9.84 -4.85 -6.51
C ALA A 83 9.65 -5.71 -7.77
N THR A 84 10.62 -5.68 -8.66
CA THR A 84 10.61 -6.52 -9.88
C THR A 84 12.01 -6.81 -10.40
N THR A 85 12.13 -7.91 -11.17
CA THR A 85 13.37 -8.33 -11.84
C THR A 85 13.09 -8.50 -13.32
N ASP A 86 14.02 -8.03 -14.16
CA ASP A 86 14.00 -8.22 -15.61
C ASP A 86 13.79 -9.72 -15.92
N ILE A 87 12.93 -10.00 -16.89
CA ILE A 87 12.56 -11.36 -17.27
C ILE A 87 13.79 -12.22 -17.58
N ALA A 88 14.79 -11.65 -18.27
CA ALA A 88 16.03 -12.33 -18.65
C ALA A 88 16.96 -12.61 -17.45
N ALA A 89 16.79 -11.89 -16.33
CA ALA A 89 17.58 -12.03 -15.13
C ALA A 89 16.91 -12.82 -14.00
N ARG A 90 15.69 -13.32 -14.21
CA ARG A 90 14.96 -14.11 -13.22
C ARG A 90 15.65 -15.42 -12.89
N GLY A 91 15.32 -15.99 -11.72
CA GLY A 91 15.92 -17.24 -11.23
C GLY A 91 17.33 -17.10 -10.65
N ARG A 92 17.88 -15.89 -10.56
CA ARG A 92 19.22 -15.61 -10.01
C ARG A 92 19.22 -15.15 -8.56
N GLY A 93 18.07 -15.12 -7.88
CA GLY A 93 17.98 -14.69 -6.49
C GLY A 93 17.92 -13.17 -6.28
N ILE A 94 17.93 -12.36 -7.35
CA ILE A 94 18.02 -10.88 -7.29
C ILE A 94 16.94 -10.29 -6.37
N PHE A 95 15.68 -10.72 -6.51
CA PHE A 95 14.59 -10.24 -5.66
C PHE A 95 14.86 -10.47 -4.17
N VAL A 96 15.28 -11.69 -3.81
CA VAL A 96 15.54 -12.08 -2.42
C VAL A 96 16.70 -11.27 -1.84
N GLU A 97 17.75 -11.03 -2.63
CA GLU A 97 18.89 -10.25 -2.15
C GLU A 97 18.57 -8.75 -2.03
N LEU A 98 17.73 -8.18 -2.91
CA LEU A 98 17.23 -6.81 -2.76
C LEU A 98 16.40 -6.66 -1.48
N GLU A 99 15.47 -7.58 -1.19
CA GLU A 99 14.69 -7.57 0.06
C GLU A 99 15.60 -7.70 1.28
N ARG A 100 16.59 -8.61 1.27
CA ARG A 100 17.57 -8.74 2.35
C ARG A 100 18.41 -7.49 2.58
N LYS A 101 18.77 -6.77 1.50
CA LYS A 101 19.44 -5.48 1.61
C LYS A 101 18.56 -4.47 2.34
N HIS A 102 17.30 -4.35 1.94
CA HIS A 102 16.36 -3.43 2.60
C HIS A 102 16.04 -3.84 4.04
N GLU A 103 15.96 -5.14 4.37
CA GLU A 103 15.82 -5.60 5.77
C GLU A 103 16.99 -5.11 6.64
N ARG A 104 18.23 -5.23 6.16
CA ARG A 104 19.42 -4.73 6.90
C ARG A 104 19.38 -3.22 7.08
N GLU A 105 19.13 -2.46 6.01
CA GLU A 105 19.05 -1.01 6.06
C GLU A 105 17.91 -0.50 6.96
N ALA A 106 16.75 -1.17 6.91
CA ALA A 106 15.63 -0.88 7.79
C ALA A 106 16.00 -1.15 9.27
N GLN A 107 16.68 -2.25 9.55
CA GLN A 107 17.13 -2.58 10.89
C GLN A 107 18.17 -1.56 11.42
N GLU A 108 19.12 -1.14 10.60
CA GLU A 108 20.10 -0.10 10.93
C GLU A 108 19.46 1.25 11.22
N ARG A 109 18.31 1.55 10.59
CA ARG A 109 17.52 2.76 10.83
C ARG A 109 16.53 2.63 12.01
N GLY A 110 16.53 1.50 12.73
CA GLY A 110 15.63 1.26 13.86
C GLY A 110 14.18 1.03 13.45
N VAL A 111 13.91 0.63 12.20
CA VAL A 111 12.58 0.25 11.73
C VAL A 111 12.10 -0.97 12.52
N ALA A 112 10.91 -0.89 13.12
CA ALA A 112 10.39 -1.93 13.99
C ALA A 112 10.10 -3.24 13.26
N SER A 113 9.45 -3.15 12.11
CA SER A 113 9.02 -4.30 11.31
C SER A 113 8.96 -3.96 9.83
N VAL A 114 9.19 -4.96 9.00
CA VAL A 114 8.92 -4.90 7.55
C VAL A 114 7.65 -5.66 7.24
N LEU A 115 6.83 -5.10 6.35
CA LEU A 115 5.52 -5.60 5.97
C LEU A 115 5.39 -5.71 4.45
N VAL A 116 4.47 -6.54 3.96
CA VAL A 116 4.13 -6.63 2.54
C VAL A 116 2.69 -7.11 2.36
N PHE A 117 2.04 -6.64 1.30
CA PHE A 117 0.87 -7.31 0.74
C PHE A 117 1.34 -8.23 -0.39
N ALA A 118 1.64 -9.49 -0.05
CA ALA A 118 2.20 -10.43 -1.01
C ALA A 118 1.13 -10.93 -2.00
N ASN A 119 1.56 -11.16 -3.23
CA ASN A 119 0.76 -11.87 -4.23
C ASN A 119 1.18 -13.35 -4.30
N ALA A 120 0.45 -14.16 -5.09
CA ALA A 120 0.69 -15.60 -5.19
C ALA A 120 2.10 -15.97 -5.71
N LEU A 121 2.76 -15.07 -6.44
CA LEU A 121 4.12 -15.32 -6.97
C LEU A 121 5.18 -14.99 -5.92
N THR A 122 4.97 -13.96 -5.11
CA THR A 122 5.97 -13.46 -4.15
C THR A 122 5.80 -14.06 -2.76
N ALA A 123 4.60 -14.47 -2.36
CA ALA A 123 4.34 -15.07 -1.04
C ALA A 123 5.28 -16.22 -0.69
N PRO A 124 5.57 -17.21 -1.59
CA PRO A 124 6.53 -18.27 -1.28
C PRO A 124 7.96 -17.78 -1.03
N LEU A 125 8.36 -16.64 -1.63
CA LEU A 125 9.69 -16.06 -1.44
C LEU A 125 9.80 -15.38 -0.07
N PHE A 126 8.75 -14.69 0.35
CA PHE A 126 8.70 -14.08 1.68
C PHE A 126 8.65 -15.12 2.79
N LEU A 127 7.77 -16.13 2.69
CA LEU A 127 7.63 -17.19 3.70
C LEU A 127 8.82 -18.15 3.74
N GLY A 128 9.47 -18.42 2.62
CA GLY A 128 10.58 -19.36 2.49
C GLY A 128 11.94 -18.67 2.72
N PRO A 129 12.66 -18.27 1.65
CA PRO A 129 14.04 -17.78 1.77
C PRO A 129 14.21 -16.50 2.60
N LEU A 130 13.19 -15.65 2.71
CA LEU A 130 13.24 -14.43 3.53
C LEU A 130 12.81 -14.66 4.99
N GLY A 131 12.10 -15.76 5.27
CA GLY A 131 11.69 -16.13 6.63
C GLY A 131 10.66 -15.18 7.26
N TRP A 132 9.80 -14.56 6.44
CA TRP A 132 8.72 -13.72 6.95
C TRP A 132 7.56 -14.54 7.49
N THR A 133 6.73 -13.94 8.30
CA THR A 133 5.55 -14.57 8.92
C THR A 133 4.27 -14.10 8.24
N SER A 134 3.31 -15.00 8.00
CA SER A 134 1.97 -14.63 7.57
C SER A 134 1.20 -14.03 8.76
N ILE A 135 0.76 -12.79 8.62
CA ILE A 135 -0.16 -12.14 9.57
C ILE A 135 -1.59 -12.59 9.26
N GLY A 136 -1.97 -12.63 7.96
CA GLY A 136 -3.26 -13.18 7.59
C GLY A 136 -3.78 -12.73 6.23
N LYS A 137 -4.94 -13.30 5.87
CA LYS A 137 -5.66 -12.99 4.63
C LYS A 137 -6.79 -12.02 4.90
N LEU A 138 -6.67 -10.82 4.38
CA LEU A 138 -7.63 -9.75 4.51
C LEU A 138 -8.61 -9.79 3.34
N ARG A 139 -9.88 -10.00 3.62
CA ARG A 139 -10.90 -10.18 2.59
C ARG A 139 -11.38 -8.82 2.08
N VAL A 140 -11.27 -8.62 0.78
CA VAL A 140 -11.82 -7.45 0.10
C VAL A 140 -13.34 -7.58 -0.02
N TRP A 141 -14.05 -6.49 0.23
CA TRP A 141 -15.50 -6.40 0.11
C TRP A 141 -15.86 -5.48 -1.05
N ALA A 142 -17.02 -5.71 -1.65
CA ALA A 142 -17.51 -4.88 -2.74
C ALA A 142 -19.03 -4.67 -2.65
N ARG A 143 -19.47 -3.56 -3.24
CA ARG A 143 -20.89 -3.31 -3.46
C ARG A 143 -21.13 -2.77 -4.88
N PRO A 144 -22.28 -3.07 -5.50
CA PRO A 144 -22.70 -2.37 -6.69
C PRO A 144 -23.05 -0.93 -6.37
N VAL A 145 -22.70 -0.01 -7.26
CA VAL A 145 -22.99 1.41 -7.14
C VAL A 145 -23.49 1.98 -8.47
N SER A 146 -24.26 3.05 -8.40
CA SER A 146 -24.55 3.86 -9.59
C SER A 146 -23.34 4.73 -9.89
N PRO A 147 -22.84 4.75 -11.15
CA PRO A 147 -21.71 5.60 -11.52
C PRO A 147 -22.05 7.10 -11.60
N LYS A 148 -23.23 7.51 -11.11
CA LYS A 148 -23.63 8.90 -11.04
C LYS A 148 -23.06 9.53 -9.78
N VAL A 149 -22.03 10.37 -9.98
CA VAL A 149 -21.43 11.14 -8.89
C VAL A 149 -22.43 12.17 -8.36
N SER A 150 -22.53 12.28 -7.06
CA SER A 150 -23.34 13.30 -6.38
C SER A 150 -22.64 13.77 -5.09
N GLY A 151 -22.94 15.01 -4.69
CA GLY A 151 -22.25 15.70 -3.61
C GLY A 151 -20.90 16.28 -4.03
N GLU A 152 -20.33 17.09 -3.17
CA GLU A 152 -19.03 17.73 -3.37
C GLU A 152 -17.91 16.89 -2.75
N ALA A 153 -16.71 16.94 -3.33
CA ALA A 153 -15.51 16.42 -2.70
C ALA A 153 -15.00 17.45 -1.69
N ALA A 154 -14.50 16.97 -0.55
CA ALA A 154 -13.81 17.83 0.39
C ALA A 154 -12.47 18.29 -0.24
N ALA A 155 -12.18 19.59 -0.11
CA ALA A 155 -10.92 20.17 -0.60
C ALA A 155 -9.73 19.78 0.28
N ALA A 156 -9.99 19.46 1.55
CA ALA A 156 -9.01 19.00 2.51
C ALA A 156 -9.64 17.95 3.40
N VAL A 157 -8.83 17.16 4.06
CA VAL A 157 -9.21 16.29 5.18
C VAL A 157 -8.35 16.67 6.36
N ASP A 158 -8.97 17.26 7.37
CA ASP A 158 -8.31 17.65 8.59
C ASP A 158 -8.77 16.75 9.73
N VAL A 159 -7.81 16.15 10.43
CA VAL A 159 -8.08 15.23 11.52
C VAL A 159 -7.33 15.66 12.77
N GLU A 160 -8.00 15.61 13.92
CA GLU A 160 -7.37 15.87 15.20
C GLU A 160 -6.58 14.63 15.64
N GLY A 161 -5.27 14.73 15.57
CA GLY A 161 -4.36 13.65 15.93
C GLY A 161 -4.39 12.48 14.95
N ASP A 162 -4.44 11.26 15.47
CA ASP A 162 -4.47 10.03 14.67
C ASP A 162 -5.90 9.50 14.53
N ALA A 163 -6.44 9.53 13.34
CA ALA A 163 -7.78 9.02 13.04
C ALA A 163 -7.91 7.48 13.10
N ALA A 164 -6.79 6.77 13.25
CA ALA A 164 -6.75 5.31 13.38
C ALA A 164 -6.47 4.82 14.81
N ARG A 165 -6.37 5.70 15.78
CA ARG A 165 -5.97 5.44 17.19
C ARG A 165 -6.74 4.34 17.93
N ASP A 166 -7.93 3.97 17.46
CA ASP A 166 -8.74 2.93 18.12
C ASP A 166 -8.24 1.50 17.85
N TRP A 167 -7.26 1.33 16.96
CA TRP A 167 -6.70 0.02 16.62
C TRP A 167 -5.27 -0.13 17.15
N PRO A 168 -4.92 -1.29 17.74
CA PRO A 168 -3.61 -1.50 18.33
C PRO A 168 -2.47 -1.50 17.34
N ASN A 169 -2.73 -1.93 16.09
CA ASN A 169 -1.73 -1.91 15.01
C ASN A 169 -2.31 -1.22 13.78
N HIS A 170 -1.70 -0.11 13.37
CA HIS A 170 -2.15 0.69 12.23
C HIS A 170 -1.06 1.66 11.77
N ILE A 171 -1.13 2.11 10.53
CA ILE A 171 -0.38 3.28 10.07
C ILE A 171 -1.05 4.53 10.64
N VAL A 172 -0.27 5.46 11.18
CA VAL A 172 -0.76 6.75 11.73
C VAL A 172 -1.47 7.54 10.63
N ARG A 173 -2.69 8.00 10.93
CA ARG A 173 -3.57 8.76 10.03
C ARG A 173 -3.71 10.19 10.51
N ASP A 174 -2.61 10.93 10.54
CA ASP A 174 -2.63 12.37 10.80
C ASP A 174 -2.88 13.18 9.52
N THR A 175 -3.13 14.47 9.66
CA THR A 175 -3.36 15.40 8.54
C THR A 175 -2.20 15.38 7.54
N GLY A 176 -0.94 15.28 8.01
CA GLY A 176 0.25 15.22 7.15
C GLY A 176 0.26 13.97 6.26
N TYR A 177 -0.03 12.81 6.85
CA TYR A 177 -0.15 11.55 6.10
C TYR A 177 -1.27 11.62 5.07
N LEU A 178 -2.48 12.05 5.48
CA LEU A 178 -3.65 12.11 4.60
C LEU A 178 -3.44 13.07 3.43
N ARG A 179 -2.79 14.21 3.69
CA ARG A 179 -2.44 15.17 2.66
C ARG A 179 -1.50 14.56 1.64
N TRP A 180 -0.32 14.08 2.06
CA TRP A 180 0.64 13.46 1.16
C TRP A 180 0.03 12.29 0.41
N ARG A 181 -0.60 11.36 1.16
CA ARG A 181 -1.01 10.08 0.59
C ARG A 181 -2.15 10.19 -0.40
N TYR A 182 -3.05 11.18 -0.23
CA TYR A 182 -4.27 11.27 -0.99
C TYR A 182 -4.50 12.60 -1.69
N LEU A 183 -4.29 13.74 -1.01
CA LEU A 183 -4.65 15.04 -1.57
C LEU A 183 -3.60 15.54 -2.56
N ASP A 184 -2.31 15.35 -2.24
CA ASP A 184 -1.19 15.71 -3.11
C ASP A 184 -0.89 14.60 -4.15
N SER A 185 -1.66 13.53 -4.13
CA SER A 185 -1.47 12.38 -5.03
C SER A 185 -1.92 12.67 -6.46
N PRO A 186 -1.12 12.35 -7.49
CA PRO A 186 -1.52 12.49 -8.89
C PRO A 186 -2.62 11.49 -9.31
N ARG A 187 -3.00 10.56 -8.43
CA ARG A 187 -4.01 9.53 -8.71
C ARG A 187 -5.45 10.03 -8.73
N GLY A 188 -5.70 11.30 -8.33
CA GLY A 188 -7.02 11.89 -8.34
C GLY A 188 -7.98 11.26 -7.33
N TYR A 189 -7.53 11.05 -6.12
CA TYR A 189 -8.39 10.69 -4.99
C TYR A 189 -9.38 11.82 -4.68
N GLU A 190 -10.54 11.45 -4.18
CA GLU A 190 -11.57 12.38 -3.71
C GLU A 190 -11.91 12.04 -2.27
N ALA A 191 -11.92 13.05 -1.41
CA ALA A 191 -12.29 12.91 -0.02
C ALA A 191 -13.74 13.36 0.21
N VAL A 192 -14.39 12.79 1.21
CA VAL A 192 -15.66 13.23 1.78
C VAL A 192 -15.56 13.23 3.29
N GLU A 193 -16.17 14.22 3.93
CA GLU A 193 -16.24 14.34 5.37
C GLU A 193 -17.71 14.29 5.81
N GLU A 194 -17.99 13.56 6.88
CA GLU A 194 -19.33 13.47 7.46
C GLU A 194 -19.23 13.01 8.93
N GLY A 195 -19.88 13.73 9.83
CA GLY A 195 -20.00 13.33 11.23
C GLY A 195 -18.69 13.22 12.01
N GLY A 196 -17.71 14.08 11.71
CA GLY A 196 -16.40 14.09 12.37
C GLY A 196 -15.44 12.99 11.89
N GLY A 197 -15.74 12.37 10.75
CA GLY A 197 -14.86 11.39 10.11
C GLY A 197 -14.72 11.67 8.61
N TYR A 198 -13.94 10.85 7.92
CA TYR A 198 -13.66 10.98 6.49
C TYR A 198 -13.70 9.63 5.77
N ALA A 199 -13.91 9.70 4.46
CA ALA A 199 -13.60 8.62 3.53
C ALA A 199 -12.85 9.16 2.33
N VAL A 200 -11.82 8.44 1.90
CA VAL A 200 -11.08 8.73 0.67
C VAL A 200 -11.43 7.70 -0.37
N VAL A 201 -11.79 8.17 -1.55
CA VAL A 201 -12.21 7.32 -2.67
C VAL A 201 -11.29 7.55 -3.86
N TRP A 202 -10.85 6.47 -4.48
CA TRP A 202 -10.33 6.51 -5.84
C TRP A 202 -11.50 6.24 -6.80
N PRO A 203 -12.05 7.27 -7.46
CA PRO A 203 -13.37 7.15 -8.10
C PRO A 203 -13.39 6.24 -9.31
N ALA A 204 -12.27 6.14 -10.05
CA ALA A 204 -12.20 5.39 -11.30
C ALA A 204 -10.77 4.90 -11.59
N LYS A 205 -10.29 3.96 -10.79
CA LYS A 205 -9.02 3.28 -11.06
C LYS A 205 -9.16 2.28 -12.21
N ARG A 206 -8.20 2.27 -13.13
CA ARG A 206 -8.09 1.18 -14.11
C ARG A 206 -7.49 -0.06 -13.44
N HIS A 207 -8.22 -1.15 -13.47
CA HIS A 207 -7.74 -2.46 -13.00
C HIS A 207 -7.92 -3.48 -14.13
N LYS A 208 -6.80 -3.94 -14.71
CA LYS A 208 -6.81 -4.76 -15.94
C LYS A 208 -7.62 -4.06 -17.05
N THR A 209 -8.67 -4.68 -17.52
CA THR A 209 -9.55 -4.16 -18.60
C THR A 209 -10.75 -3.37 -18.09
N ARG A 210 -10.92 -3.22 -16.77
CA ARG A 210 -12.12 -2.60 -16.15
C ARG A 210 -11.75 -1.39 -15.31
N LYS A 211 -12.71 -0.45 -15.21
CA LYS A 211 -12.64 0.61 -14.19
C LYS A 211 -13.35 0.12 -12.93
N ILE A 212 -12.69 0.32 -11.80
CA ILE A 212 -13.21 0.05 -10.45
C ILE A 212 -13.11 1.31 -9.61
N SER A 213 -13.97 1.45 -8.62
CA SER A 213 -13.86 2.48 -7.59
C SER A 213 -13.41 1.83 -6.29
N ILE A 214 -12.65 2.55 -5.48
CA ILE A 214 -12.04 2.02 -4.25
C ILE A 214 -12.26 3.01 -3.12
N VAL A 215 -12.72 2.54 -1.96
CA VAL A 215 -12.53 3.25 -0.70
C VAL A 215 -11.10 3.00 -0.28
N ALA A 216 -10.25 4.01 -0.49
CA ALA A 216 -8.83 3.92 -0.19
C ALA A 216 -8.59 4.01 1.32
N ASP A 217 -9.31 4.89 2.00
CA ASP A 217 -9.25 5.05 3.46
C ASP A 217 -10.60 5.45 4.02
N LEU A 218 -10.83 5.14 5.29
CA LEU A 218 -12.10 5.43 5.98
C LEU A 218 -11.87 5.47 7.49
N ALA A 219 -12.21 6.57 8.13
CA ALA A 219 -12.28 6.66 9.59
C ALA A 219 -13.53 7.44 10.00
N GLY A 220 -14.32 6.91 10.95
CA GLY A 220 -15.51 7.56 11.48
C GLY A 220 -16.79 6.77 11.27
N PRO A 221 -17.95 7.45 11.27
CA PRO A 221 -19.28 6.82 11.30
C PRO A 221 -19.60 6.05 10.01
N SER A 222 -20.46 5.03 10.12
CA SER A 222 -20.85 4.16 9.00
C SER A 222 -21.55 4.89 7.84
N GLY A 223 -22.09 6.08 8.07
CA GLY A 223 -22.67 6.95 7.03
C GLY A 223 -21.68 7.26 5.90
N LEU A 224 -20.40 7.39 6.23
CA LEU A 224 -19.31 7.65 5.29
C LEU A 224 -19.20 6.60 4.18
N LEU A 225 -19.57 5.34 4.42
CA LEU A 225 -19.60 4.31 3.37
C LEU A 225 -20.62 4.63 2.28
N ARG A 226 -21.74 5.28 2.63
CA ARG A 226 -22.73 5.74 1.66
C ARG A 226 -22.26 7.03 0.97
N ALA A 227 -21.61 7.91 1.70
CA ALA A 227 -21.00 9.11 1.13
C ALA A 227 -19.91 8.73 0.12
N ALA A 228 -19.01 7.81 0.46
CA ALA A 228 -18.02 7.24 -0.45
C ALA A 228 -18.66 6.61 -1.71
N ALA A 229 -19.78 5.89 -1.55
CA ALA A 229 -20.48 5.30 -2.68
C ALA A 229 -21.02 6.33 -3.69
N ARG A 230 -21.36 7.55 -3.23
CA ARG A 230 -21.79 8.67 -4.11
C ARG A 230 -20.65 9.24 -4.96
N ARG A 231 -19.38 8.98 -4.58
CA ARG A 231 -18.19 9.42 -5.33
C ARG A 231 -17.71 8.39 -6.38
N ALA A 232 -18.22 7.18 -6.32
CA ALA A 232 -17.82 6.13 -7.25
C ALA A 232 -18.20 6.45 -8.71
N ARG A 233 -17.26 6.28 -9.64
CA ARG A 233 -17.44 6.49 -11.09
C ARG A 233 -17.42 5.19 -11.88
N SER A 234 -17.48 4.05 -11.19
CA SER A 234 -17.60 2.72 -11.78
C SER A 234 -18.83 2.00 -11.23
N ARG A 235 -19.11 0.80 -11.76
CA ARG A 235 -20.24 -0.02 -11.29
C ARG A 235 -19.98 -0.74 -9.96
N TRP A 236 -18.73 -0.79 -9.52
CA TRP A 236 -18.33 -1.51 -8.33
C TRP A 236 -17.43 -0.65 -7.45
N LEU A 237 -17.76 -0.58 -6.19
CA LEU A 237 -16.95 0.05 -5.16
C LEU A 237 -16.39 -1.04 -4.26
N PHE A 238 -15.05 -1.10 -4.18
CA PHE A 238 -14.30 -2.05 -3.35
C PHE A 238 -13.80 -1.35 -2.09
N ALA A 239 -13.72 -2.11 -1.00
CA ALA A 239 -13.22 -1.62 0.28
C ALA A 239 -12.66 -2.77 1.12
N LEU A 240 -11.89 -2.44 2.14
CA LEU A 240 -11.38 -3.37 3.13
C LEU A 240 -11.92 -2.96 4.51
N PRO A 241 -12.83 -3.76 5.12
CA PRO A 241 -13.31 -3.45 6.46
C PRO A 241 -12.23 -3.71 7.50
N ALA A 242 -12.00 -2.74 8.37
CA ALA A 242 -11.18 -2.95 9.55
C ALA A 242 -11.86 -3.92 10.55
N PRO A 243 -11.12 -4.48 11.52
CA PRO A 243 -11.69 -5.30 12.57
C PRO A 243 -12.88 -4.59 13.24
N GLY A 244 -13.97 -5.32 13.50
CA GLY A 244 -15.21 -4.78 14.07
C GLY A 244 -16.17 -4.11 13.09
N GLN A 245 -15.74 -3.72 11.88
CA GLN A 245 -16.57 -2.94 10.94
C GLN A 245 -17.52 -3.78 10.06
N ARG A 246 -17.46 -5.11 10.10
CA ARG A 246 -18.26 -6.00 9.22
C ARG A 246 -19.74 -5.68 9.19
N LYS A 247 -20.37 -5.40 10.36
CA LYS A 247 -21.80 -5.06 10.45
C LYS A 247 -22.13 -3.76 9.72
N ALA A 248 -21.29 -2.73 9.86
CA ALA A 248 -21.46 -1.45 9.19
C ALA A 248 -21.33 -1.59 7.65
N PHE A 249 -20.39 -2.41 7.18
CA PHE A 249 -20.22 -2.71 5.75
C PHE A 249 -21.42 -3.45 5.18
N LEU A 250 -21.96 -4.47 5.87
CA LEU A 250 -23.18 -5.16 5.46
C LEU A 250 -24.36 -4.19 5.38
N ALA A 251 -24.57 -3.35 6.40
CA ALA A 251 -25.63 -2.34 6.41
C ALA A 251 -25.48 -1.28 5.30
N ALA A 252 -24.26 -1.04 4.83
CA ALA A 252 -23.98 -0.21 3.69
C ALA A 252 -24.06 -0.95 2.34
N GLY A 253 -24.42 -2.23 2.32
CA GLY A 253 -24.62 -3.04 1.12
C GLY A 253 -23.31 -3.63 0.51
N PHE A 254 -22.22 -3.65 1.26
CA PHE A 254 -21.02 -4.37 0.87
C PHE A 254 -21.12 -5.86 1.20
N LEU A 255 -20.62 -6.70 0.30
CA LEU A 255 -20.53 -8.14 0.49
C LEU A 255 -19.08 -8.60 0.31
N PRO A 256 -18.66 -9.66 1.03
CA PRO A 256 -17.33 -10.22 0.88
C PRO A 256 -17.14 -10.79 -0.54
N THR A 257 -15.98 -10.52 -1.14
CA THR A 257 -15.59 -11.09 -2.43
C THR A 257 -14.67 -12.31 -2.22
N PRO A 258 -14.40 -13.11 -3.26
CA PRO A 258 -13.36 -14.14 -3.19
C PRO A 258 -11.94 -13.58 -3.04
N GLN A 259 -11.73 -12.30 -3.39
CA GLN A 259 -10.41 -11.66 -3.38
C GLN A 259 -9.92 -11.43 -1.96
N THR A 260 -8.68 -11.80 -1.71
CA THR A 260 -7.95 -11.55 -0.46
C THR A 260 -6.62 -10.86 -0.75
N LEU A 261 -6.12 -10.14 0.26
CA LEU A 261 -4.76 -9.61 0.34
C LEU A 261 -4.01 -10.38 1.41
N ASP A 262 -2.85 -10.90 1.09
CA ASP A 262 -2.03 -11.65 2.04
C ASP A 262 -1.06 -10.69 2.71
N LEU A 263 -1.36 -10.29 3.96
CA LEU A 263 -0.47 -9.46 4.77
C LEU A 263 0.57 -10.36 5.44
N MET A 264 1.83 -10.03 5.21
CA MET A 264 2.99 -10.71 5.80
C MET A 264 3.95 -9.70 6.40
N GLY A 265 4.79 -10.14 7.31
CA GLY A 265 5.80 -9.28 7.90
C GLY A 265 6.91 -10.02 8.61
N LYS A 266 7.91 -9.26 9.02
CA LYS A 266 9.06 -9.75 9.78
C LYS A 266 9.45 -8.71 10.83
N GLU A 267 9.73 -9.16 12.04
CA GLU A 267 10.29 -8.34 13.10
C GLU A 267 11.73 -7.95 12.76
N LEU A 268 12.06 -6.70 13.06
CA LEU A 268 13.44 -6.20 12.99
C LEU A 268 13.87 -5.68 14.37
N ALA A 269 13.61 -4.40 14.65
CA ALA A 269 13.92 -3.77 15.95
C ALA A 269 12.73 -3.76 16.92
N GLY A 270 11.53 -4.05 16.45
CA GLY A 270 10.29 -4.08 17.24
C GLY A 270 9.58 -5.42 17.16
N LYS A 271 8.38 -5.48 17.73
CA LYS A 271 7.52 -6.68 17.70
C LYS A 271 6.51 -6.61 16.57
N LEU A 272 6.20 -7.76 16.00
CA LEU A 272 5.16 -7.94 14.99
C LEU A 272 4.00 -8.74 15.59
N ASP A 273 2.81 -8.15 15.60
CA ASP A 273 1.60 -8.87 15.98
C ASP A 273 1.10 -9.70 14.76
N ALA A 274 1.07 -11.00 14.94
CA ALA A 274 0.62 -11.93 13.88
C ALA A 274 -0.92 -12.16 13.87
N ASP A 275 -1.69 -11.49 14.76
CA ASP A 275 -3.15 -11.55 14.72
C ASP A 275 -3.70 -10.55 13.68
N PRO A 276 -4.32 -11.01 12.58
CA PRO A 276 -4.92 -10.12 11.59
C PRO A 276 -6.08 -9.28 12.16
N GLY A 277 -6.68 -9.72 13.27
CA GLY A 277 -7.74 -9.00 13.98
C GLY A 277 -7.25 -7.77 14.73
N ALA A 278 -5.95 -7.67 14.98
CA ALA A 278 -5.33 -6.53 15.65
C ALA A 278 -4.91 -5.42 14.67
N TRP A 279 -4.94 -5.66 13.35
CA TRP A 279 -4.46 -4.73 12.34
C TRP A 279 -5.58 -3.94 11.66
N ARG A 280 -5.49 -2.63 11.71
CA ARG A 280 -6.24 -1.77 10.79
C ARG A 280 -5.38 -1.48 9.57
N VAL A 281 -5.74 -2.08 8.46
CA VAL A 281 -5.20 -1.77 7.14
C VAL A 281 -6.34 -1.41 6.18
N THR A 282 -6.02 -0.63 5.17
CA THR A 282 -6.97 -0.14 4.16
C THR A 282 -6.46 -0.47 2.77
N LEU A 283 -7.29 -0.33 1.74
CA LEU A 283 -6.82 -0.50 0.36
C LEU A 283 -5.81 0.59 -0.05
N GLY A 284 -5.81 1.73 0.64
CA GLY A 284 -4.82 2.78 0.45
C GLY A 284 -3.44 2.46 0.98
N ASP A 285 -3.29 1.50 1.88
CA ASP A 285 -1.98 1.05 2.36
C ASP A 285 -1.29 0.12 1.35
N THR A 286 -2.01 -0.30 0.33
CA THR A 286 -1.48 -1.21 -0.69
C THR A 286 -0.93 -0.43 -1.88
N ASP A 287 0.02 -1.02 -2.61
CA ASP A 287 0.52 -0.54 -3.89
C ASP A 287 -0.26 -1.11 -5.09
N PHE A 288 -1.15 -2.07 -4.84
CA PHE A 288 -1.96 -2.74 -5.88
C PHE A 288 -3.23 -1.99 -6.24
N PHE A 289 -3.75 -1.21 -5.32
CA PHE A 289 -4.98 -0.48 -5.46
C PHE A 289 -4.75 1.01 -5.54
#